data_48d8e8fb26a68aa181113a7c15859d0b
#
_entry.id   48d8e8fb26a68aa181113a7c15859d0b
#
_cell.length_a   1.000
_cell.length_b   1.000
_cell.length_c   1.000
_cell.angle_alpha   90.00
_cell.angle_beta   90.00
_cell.angle_gamma   90.00
#
_symmetry.space_group_name_H-M   'P 1'
#
loop_
_entity.id
_entity.type
_entity.pdbx_description
1 polymer ?
#
loop_
_entity_poly.entity_id
_entity_poly.type
_entity_poly.pdbx_seq_one_letter_code
_entity_poly.pdbx_strand_id
1 'polypeptide(L)'
;MIKYEATVTEIGPLVSEFIDAGILVFFGEDTPIELREFSIIHDGKKLVADVVPNDEVVIDGTSYKVLAVGDVANTNLGNLGHLIIKFNGLDEAKLPGDVCVEEKPVHPVKVGSVIKIIGE
;
A
#
# COMPACT_ATOMS: atom_id res chain seq x y z
N MET A 1 -6.58 -8.31 -13.89
CA MET A 1 -7.09 -9.05 -12.72
C MET A 1 -6.86 -8.25 -11.44
N ILE A 2 -7.70 -8.45 -10.45
CA ILE A 2 -7.48 -7.86 -9.13
C ILE A 2 -6.53 -8.79 -8.37
N LYS A 3 -5.31 -8.32 -8.08
CA LYS A 3 -4.32 -9.11 -7.35
C LYS A 3 -4.50 -9.00 -5.84
N TYR A 4 -5.01 -7.87 -5.37
CA TYR A 4 -5.27 -7.64 -3.95
C TYR A 4 -6.41 -6.63 -3.82
N GLU A 5 -7.23 -6.79 -2.80
CA GLU A 5 -8.32 -5.86 -2.52
C GLU A 5 -8.55 -5.80 -1.02
N ALA A 6 -8.72 -4.58 -0.51
CA ALA A 6 -8.91 -4.38 0.92
C ALA A 6 -9.76 -3.14 1.19
N THR A 7 -10.48 -3.17 2.31
CA THR A 7 -11.19 -2.01 2.84
C THR A 7 -10.49 -1.54 4.10
N VAL A 8 -10.27 -0.24 4.22
CA VAL A 8 -9.62 0.36 5.39
C VAL A 8 -10.56 0.30 6.58
N THR A 9 -10.07 -0.23 7.71
CA THR A 9 -10.86 -0.40 8.93
C THR A 9 -10.41 0.52 10.08
N GLU A 10 -9.16 1.01 10.04
CA GLU A 10 -8.61 1.87 11.09
C GLU A 10 -7.49 2.72 10.52
N ILE A 11 -7.35 3.96 11.00
CA ILE A 11 -6.25 4.84 10.58
C ILE A 11 -5.56 5.37 11.82
N GLY A 12 -4.25 5.14 11.92
CA GLY A 12 -3.44 5.60 13.03
C GLY A 12 -3.26 7.13 13.01
N PRO A 13 -3.04 7.73 14.19
CA PRO A 13 -2.96 9.21 14.30
C PRO A 13 -1.75 9.82 13.60
N LEU A 14 -0.70 9.04 13.31
CA LEU A 14 0.50 9.55 12.65
C LEU A 14 0.49 9.36 11.12
N VAL A 15 -0.56 8.77 10.57
CA VAL A 15 -0.67 8.51 9.13
C VAL A 15 -0.53 9.80 8.30
N SER A 16 -1.13 10.90 8.77
CA SER A 16 -1.07 12.18 8.05
C SER A 16 0.37 12.69 7.87
N GLU A 17 1.25 12.43 8.83
CA GLU A 17 2.66 12.85 8.73
C GLU A 17 3.38 12.09 7.63
N PHE A 18 3.09 10.79 7.46
CA PHE A 18 3.65 9.99 6.38
C PHE A 18 3.06 10.40 5.02
N ILE A 19 1.77 10.72 4.97
CA ILE A 19 1.14 11.21 3.74
C ILE A 19 1.83 12.48 3.26
N ASP A 20 2.16 13.40 4.17
CA ASP A 20 2.87 14.63 3.83
C ASP A 20 4.25 14.34 3.24
N ALA A 21 4.85 13.21 3.60
CA ALA A 21 6.12 12.74 3.04
C ALA A 21 5.94 11.89 1.77
N GLY A 22 4.69 11.68 1.30
CA GLY A 22 4.41 10.86 0.13
C GLY A 22 4.47 9.37 0.40
N ILE A 23 4.14 8.93 1.61
CA ILE A 23 4.24 7.53 2.03
C ILE A 23 2.93 7.07 2.66
N LEU A 24 2.45 5.89 2.24
CA LEU A 24 1.36 5.19 2.90
C LEU A 24 1.88 3.86 3.43
N VAL A 25 1.60 3.56 4.69
CA VAL A 25 1.98 2.29 5.32
C VAL A 25 0.69 1.52 5.65
N PHE A 26 0.53 0.35 5.05
CA PHE A 26 -0.62 -0.52 5.27
C PHE A 26 -0.23 -1.74 6.08
N PHE A 27 -1.13 -2.19 6.95
CA PHE A 27 -1.00 -3.44 7.69
C PHE A 27 -2.36 -4.12 7.83
N GLY A 28 -2.35 -5.43 7.98
CA GLY A 28 -3.56 -6.21 8.24
C GLY A 28 -4.08 -6.04 9.67
N GLU A 29 -5.25 -6.57 9.95
CA GLU A 29 -5.94 -6.40 11.22
C GLU A 29 -5.25 -7.05 12.42
N ASP A 30 -4.37 -8.03 12.18
CA ASP A 30 -3.64 -8.71 13.25
C ASP A 30 -2.37 -7.98 13.69
N THR A 31 -2.17 -6.77 13.22
CA THR A 31 -0.98 -5.97 13.50
C THR A 31 -0.87 -5.61 14.98
N PRO A 32 0.31 -5.75 15.60
CA PRO A 32 0.53 -5.31 16.98
C PRO A 32 0.21 -3.82 17.18
N ILE A 33 -0.28 -3.49 18.36
CA ILE A 33 -0.74 -2.13 18.65
C ILE A 33 0.36 -1.08 18.46
N GLU A 34 1.61 -1.45 18.69
CA GLU A 34 2.76 -0.54 18.55
C GLU A 34 2.95 -0.05 17.12
N LEU A 35 2.49 -0.81 16.13
CA LEU A 35 2.63 -0.46 14.72
C LEU A 35 1.40 0.27 14.18
N ARG A 36 0.31 0.31 14.94
CA ARG A 36 -0.95 0.89 14.46
C ARG A 36 -0.94 2.42 14.38
N GLU A 37 -0.09 3.08 15.17
CA GLU A 37 -0.06 4.54 15.26
C GLU A 37 0.20 5.22 13.90
N PHE A 38 1.05 4.62 13.07
CA PHE A 38 1.42 5.17 11.76
C PHE A 38 0.83 4.39 10.59
N SER A 39 -0.05 3.42 10.87
CA SER A 39 -0.52 2.47 9.87
C SER A 39 -1.98 2.68 9.48
N ILE A 40 -2.24 2.35 8.23
CA ILE A 40 -3.59 2.21 7.70
C ILE A 40 -3.91 0.73 7.80
N ILE A 41 -4.87 0.39 8.66
CA ILE A 41 -5.26 -0.99 8.91
C ILE A 41 -6.39 -1.38 7.96
N HIS A 42 -6.30 -2.57 7.39
CA HIS A 42 -7.26 -3.03 6.39
C HIS A 42 -7.60 -4.51 6.59
N ASP A 43 -8.66 -4.94 5.90
CA ASP A 43 -9.20 -6.29 6.00
C ASP A 43 -8.79 -7.21 4.85
N GLY A 44 -7.82 -6.82 4.05
CA GLY A 44 -7.36 -7.65 2.92
C GLY A 44 -6.88 -9.01 3.38
N LYS A 45 -7.22 -10.06 2.62
CA LYS A 45 -6.95 -11.43 3.04
C LYS A 45 -5.94 -12.16 2.18
N LYS A 46 -5.96 -11.93 0.86
CA LYS A 46 -5.20 -12.80 -0.03
C LYS A 46 -4.57 -12.04 -1.18
N LEU A 47 -3.25 -12.20 -1.31
CA LEU A 47 -2.53 -11.79 -2.50
C LEU A 47 -2.63 -12.93 -3.52
N VAL A 48 -3.33 -12.67 -4.62
CA VAL A 48 -3.61 -13.69 -5.64
C VAL A 48 -2.43 -13.91 -6.58
N ALA A 49 -1.67 -12.84 -6.82
CA ALA A 49 -0.48 -12.89 -7.67
C ALA A 49 0.46 -11.75 -7.25
N ASP A 50 1.74 -11.90 -7.53
CA ASP A 50 2.75 -10.91 -7.16
C ASP A 50 2.47 -9.55 -7.80
N VAL A 51 2.64 -8.50 -7.01
CA VAL A 51 2.68 -7.12 -7.50
C VAL A 51 3.97 -6.94 -8.28
N VAL A 52 3.87 -6.43 -9.49
CA VAL A 52 5.01 -6.21 -10.37
C VAL A 52 4.93 -4.83 -11.00
N PRO A 53 6.05 -4.30 -11.53
CA PRO A 53 6.01 -3.03 -12.26
C PRO A 53 4.98 -3.08 -13.40
N ASN A 54 4.33 -1.95 -13.63
CA ASN A 54 3.23 -1.73 -14.57
C ASN A 54 1.85 -2.14 -14.04
N ASP A 55 1.78 -2.77 -12.87
CA ASP A 55 0.50 -2.91 -12.18
C ASP A 55 -0.01 -1.53 -11.74
N GLU A 56 -1.23 -1.46 -11.27
CA GLU A 56 -1.83 -0.24 -10.76
C GLU A 56 -2.29 -0.41 -9.32
N VAL A 57 -1.98 0.58 -8.48
CA VAL A 57 -2.59 0.72 -7.17
C VAL A 57 -3.75 1.69 -7.33
N VAL A 58 -4.94 1.27 -6.94
CA VAL A 58 -6.16 2.08 -7.06
C VAL A 58 -6.70 2.36 -5.67
N ILE A 59 -6.81 3.64 -5.31
CA ILE A 59 -7.33 4.09 -4.01
C ILE A 59 -8.60 4.88 -4.28
N ASP A 60 -9.75 4.35 -3.89
CA ASP A 60 -11.06 4.98 -4.11
C ASP A 60 -11.23 5.47 -5.55
N GLY A 61 -10.79 4.67 -6.52
CA GLY A 61 -10.91 4.98 -7.94
C GLY A 61 -9.77 5.78 -8.53
N THR A 62 -8.84 6.29 -7.72
CA THR A 62 -7.66 7.01 -8.21
C THR A 62 -6.51 6.03 -8.41
N SER A 63 -5.96 5.99 -9.61
CA SER A 63 -4.99 5.01 -10.05
C SER A 63 -3.57 5.55 -10.07
N TYR A 64 -2.62 4.72 -9.61
CA TYR A 64 -1.18 5.02 -9.61
C TYR A 64 -0.45 3.83 -10.20
N LYS A 65 0.38 4.09 -11.21
CA LYS A 65 1.16 3.01 -11.84
C LYS A 65 2.31 2.61 -10.94
N VAL A 66 2.48 1.29 -10.75
CA VAL A 66 3.61 0.73 -10.02
C VAL A 66 4.86 0.81 -10.91
N LEU A 67 5.94 1.38 -10.38
CA LEU A 67 7.20 1.56 -11.10
C LEU A 67 8.29 0.62 -10.61
N ALA A 68 8.30 0.29 -9.31
CA ALA A 68 9.30 -0.59 -8.71
C ALA A 68 8.71 -1.33 -7.52
N VAL A 69 9.18 -2.56 -7.29
CA VAL A 69 8.73 -3.41 -6.20
C VAL A 69 9.97 -4.02 -5.53
N GLY A 70 10.13 -3.78 -4.23
CA GLY A 70 11.25 -4.32 -3.47
C GLY A 70 11.14 -5.84 -3.30
N ASP A 71 12.28 -6.48 -3.02
CA ASP A 71 12.41 -7.94 -3.02
C ASP A 71 11.50 -8.66 -2.02
N VAL A 72 11.14 -8.01 -0.90
CA VAL A 72 10.29 -8.64 0.12
C VAL A 72 8.90 -8.05 0.19
N ALA A 73 8.56 -7.10 -0.69
CA ALA A 73 7.26 -6.42 -0.65
C ALA A 73 6.09 -7.41 -0.79
N ASN A 74 6.17 -8.33 -1.74
CA ASN A 74 5.11 -9.31 -1.95
C ASN A 74 4.98 -10.28 -0.79
N THR A 75 6.09 -10.71 -0.20
CA THR A 75 6.09 -11.59 0.98
C THR A 75 5.40 -10.89 2.15
N ASN A 76 5.74 -9.62 2.40
CA ASN A 76 5.14 -8.84 3.47
C ASN A 76 3.64 -8.63 3.25
N LEU A 77 3.24 -8.32 2.02
CA LEU A 77 1.83 -8.14 1.70
C LEU A 77 1.05 -9.43 1.89
N GLY A 78 1.58 -10.54 1.38
CA GLY A 78 0.93 -11.84 1.48
C GLY A 78 0.80 -12.36 2.90
N ASN A 79 1.81 -12.14 3.74
CA ASN A 79 1.85 -12.69 5.10
C ASN A 79 1.23 -11.77 6.15
N LEU A 80 1.37 -10.46 6.00
CA LEU A 80 1.06 -9.48 7.04
C LEU A 80 0.06 -8.41 6.61
N GLY A 81 -0.33 -8.40 5.33
CA GLY A 81 -1.05 -7.27 4.78
C GLY A 81 -0.21 -6.00 4.80
N HIS A 82 1.11 -6.14 4.96
CA HIS A 82 2.03 -5.01 5.08
C HIS A 82 2.48 -4.55 3.69
N LEU A 83 2.19 -3.28 3.40
CA LEU A 83 2.50 -2.68 2.11
C LEU A 83 2.95 -1.24 2.35
N ILE A 84 4.14 -0.90 1.89
CA ILE A 84 4.64 0.48 1.94
C ILE A 84 4.60 1.02 0.53
N ILE A 85 3.79 2.07 0.32
CA ILE A 85 3.69 2.72 -0.98
C ILE A 85 4.37 4.08 -0.90
N LYS A 86 5.32 4.32 -1.80
CA LYS A 86 6.03 5.59 -1.93
C LYS A 86 5.66 6.25 -3.25
N PHE A 87 5.09 7.43 -3.18
CA PHE A 87 4.64 8.22 -4.33
C PHE A 87 5.78 9.09 -4.82
N ASN A 88 6.92 8.46 -5.14
CA ASN A 88 8.18 9.15 -5.41
C ASN A 88 8.61 9.13 -6.89
N GLY A 89 7.88 8.43 -7.76
CA GLY A 89 8.21 8.37 -9.18
C GLY A 89 9.49 7.63 -9.52
N LEU A 90 10.07 6.89 -8.57
CA LEU A 90 11.34 6.19 -8.79
C LEU A 90 11.11 4.80 -9.39
N ASP A 91 12.01 4.41 -10.28
CA ASP A 91 12.00 3.09 -10.91
C ASP A 91 12.90 2.08 -10.19
N GLU A 92 13.32 2.40 -8.97
CA GLU A 92 14.13 1.56 -8.12
C GLU A 92 13.66 1.65 -6.67
N ALA A 93 13.39 0.52 -6.03
CA ALA A 93 13.00 0.47 -4.62
C ALA A 93 14.26 0.57 -3.76
N LYS A 94 14.37 1.62 -2.95
CA LYS A 94 15.53 1.85 -2.06
C LYS A 94 15.56 0.87 -0.91
N LEU A 95 14.39 0.47 -0.41
CA LEU A 95 14.26 -0.51 0.67
C LEU A 95 13.54 -1.76 0.14
N PRO A 96 13.86 -2.95 0.69
CA PRO A 96 13.32 -4.20 0.16
C PRO A 96 11.80 -4.35 0.30
N GLY A 97 11.17 -3.59 1.20
CA GLY A 97 9.71 -3.61 1.37
C GLY A 97 8.96 -2.53 0.60
N ASP A 98 9.65 -1.67 -0.13
CA ASP A 98 9.02 -0.55 -0.82
C ASP A 98 8.29 -0.95 -2.11
N VAL A 99 7.15 -0.31 -2.34
CA VAL A 99 6.49 -0.29 -3.64
C VAL A 99 6.45 1.18 -4.09
N CYS A 100 7.18 1.48 -5.16
CA CYS A 100 7.26 2.84 -5.70
C CYS A 100 6.22 3.01 -6.80
N VAL A 101 5.46 4.09 -6.73
CA VAL A 101 4.45 4.41 -7.73
C VAL A 101 4.71 5.81 -8.31
N GLU A 102 3.93 6.18 -9.32
CA GLU A 102 4.00 7.50 -9.94
C GLU A 102 3.98 8.61 -8.89
N GLU A 103 4.76 9.66 -9.12
CA GLU A 103 4.77 10.84 -8.26
C GLU A 103 3.54 11.70 -8.57
N LYS A 104 2.50 11.52 -7.78
CA LYS A 104 1.23 12.23 -7.86
C LYS A 104 0.75 12.54 -6.45
N PRO A 105 -0.14 13.52 -6.28
CA PRO A 105 -0.74 13.76 -4.96
C PRO A 105 -1.38 12.49 -4.41
N VAL A 106 -1.17 12.23 -3.13
CA VAL A 106 -1.74 11.07 -2.45
C VAL A 106 -3.23 11.32 -2.24
N HIS A 107 -4.06 10.40 -2.75
CA HIS A 107 -5.51 10.47 -2.55
C HIS A 107 -5.82 10.32 -1.06
N PRO A 108 -6.72 11.15 -0.49
CA PRO A 108 -7.10 11.00 0.91
C PRO A 108 -7.61 9.58 1.20
N VAL A 109 -7.14 9.02 2.32
CA VAL A 109 -7.54 7.68 2.78
C VAL A 109 -8.30 7.84 4.09
N LYS A 110 -9.42 7.16 4.20
CA LYS A 110 -10.28 7.19 5.40
C LYS A 110 -10.80 5.79 5.69
N VAL A 111 -11.37 5.60 6.86
CA VAL A 111 -12.06 4.34 7.18
C VAL A 111 -13.17 4.14 6.14
N GLY A 112 -13.22 2.97 5.55
CA GLY A 112 -14.13 2.64 4.46
C GLY A 112 -13.53 2.81 3.06
N SER A 113 -12.36 3.45 2.94
CA SER A 113 -11.66 3.54 1.65
C SER A 113 -11.32 2.14 1.14
N VAL A 114 -11.40 1.97 -0.18
CA VAL A 114 -11.06 0.70 -0.83
C VAL A 114 -9.75 0.86 -1.59
N ILE A 115 -8.82 -0.06 -1.34
CA ILE A 115 -7.56 -0.13 -2.07
C ILE A 115 -7.55 -1.43 -2.88
N LYS A 116 -7.11 -1.31 -4.15
CA LYS A 116 -6.97 -2.46 -5.04
C LYS A 116 -5.60 -2.41 -5.70
N ILE A 117 -5.04 -3.58 -5.97
CA ILE A 117 -3.88 -3.71 -6.84
C ILE A 117 -4.32 -4.51 -8.04
N ILE A 118 -4.19 -3.93 -9.22
CA ILE A 118 -4.72 -4.48 -10.48
C ILE A 118 -3.56 -4.68 -11.45
N GLY A 119 -3.56 -5.82 -12.13
CA GLY A 119 -2.54 -6.14 -13.13
C GLY A 119 -2.98 -7.29 -14.01
N GLU A 120 -2.06 -7.77 -14.83
CA GLU A 120 -2.30 -8.88 -15.74
C GLU A 120 -2.18 -10.25 -15.10
#